data_cb89dcedc698c62242978aa234594665
#
_entry.id   cb89dcedc698c62242978aa234594665
#
_cell.length_a   1.000
_cell.length_b   1.000
_cell.length_c   1.000
_cell.angle_alpha   90.00
_cell.angle_beta   90.00
_cell.angle_gamma   90.00
#
_symmetry.space_group_name_H-M   'P 1'
#
loop_
_entity.id
_entity.type
_entity.pdbx_description
1 polymer ?
#
loop_
_entity_poly.entity_id
_entity_poly.type
_entity_poly.pdbx_seq_one_letter_code
_entity_poly.pdbx_strand_id
1 'polypeptide(L)'
;MEWVAWVEWVEWECNRSHSFKNSKRAVFTALFFYIKSFLNILKKIVNKNFIIFLTSLFIYPLPSLAHDITGKVGFYDGLSHPVLGLDHLLAMISVGIISAQIGGRAIWTIPSIFVILMTIGGLFGFSLIVQEFYFVEIGIVFSVILLGIVISIENKIPTKLIMVFVATFGLFHGIAHGLEVPAAANPILFILGFIIGTTALHLFGVIIGHLLIKNNLTLILLRLTGVSFAIYGIYLLSQIF
;
A
#
# COMPACT_ATOMS: atom_id res chain seq x y z
N MET A 1 6.72 -19.95 -28.69
CA MET A 1 7.78 -20.97 -28.44
C MET A 1 8.36 -20.93 -27.03
N GLU A 2 8.42 -19.79 -26.35
CA GLU A 2 8.99 -19.70 -24.98
C GLU A 2 8.12 -20.33 -23.88
N TRP A 3 6.83 -20.46 -24.07
CA TRP A 3 5.90 -21.02 -23.06
C TRP A 3 6.02 -22.54 -22.87
N VAL A 4 6.27 -23.26 -23.98
CA VAL A 4 6.42 -24.72 -23.95
C VAL A 4 7.72 -25.10 -23.24
N ALA A 5 8.81 -24.41 -23.52
CA ALA A 5 10.09 -24.62 -22.86
C ALA A 5 10.04 -24.36 -21.34
N TRP A 6 9.19 -23.44 -20.89
CA TRP A 6 9.03 -23.12 -19.47
C TRP A 6 8.24 -24.20 -18.72
N VAL A 7 7.19 -24.74 -19.32
CA VAL A 7 6.39 -25.83 -18.73
C VAL A 7 7.24 -27.09 -18.60
N GLU A 8 8.02 -27.44 -19.62
CA GLU A 8 8.95 -28.56 -19.58
C GLU A 8 10.05 -28.39 -18.53
N TRP A 9 10.54 -27.15 -18.31
CA TRP A 9 11.55 -26.87 -17.30
C TRP A 9 10.97 -27.00 -15.88
N VAL A 10 9.75 -26.53 -15.63
CA VAL A 10 9.06 -26.66 -14.33
C VAL A 10 8.76 -28.12 -14.02
N GLU A 11 8.33 -28.91 -15.00
CA GLU A 11 8.12 -30.35 -14.82
C GLU A 11 9.43 -31.10 -14.55
N TRP A 12 10.53 -30.70 -15.20
CA TRP A 12 11.84 -31.32 -14.99
C TRP A 12 12.43 -31.02 -13.61
N GLU A 13 12.29 -29.79 -13.10
CA GLU A 13 12.70 -29.40 -11.74
C GLU A 13 11.83 -30.08 -10.67
N CYS A 14 10.53 -30.22 -10.89
CA CYS A 14 9.61 -30.90 -9.96
C CYS A 14 9.91 -32.40 -9.83
N ASN A 15 10.28 -33.07 -10.92
CA ASN A 15 10.61 -34.49 -10.92
C ASN A 15 11.99 -34.82 -10.33
N ARG A 16 12.91 -33.86 -10.24
CA ARG A 16 14.27 -34.04 -9.72
C ARG A 16 14.40 -33.85 -8.21
N SER A 17 13.41 -33.26 -7.55
CA SER A 17 13.49 -32.92 -6.13
C SER A 17 12.54 -33.73 -5.25
N HIS A 18 12.98 -34.89 -4.80
CA HIS A 18 12.35 -35.65 -3.68
C HIS A 18 12.60 -34.97 -2.30
N SER A 19 12.56 -33.64 -2.21
CA SER A 19 12.67 -32.92 -0.94
C SER A 19 11.73 -31.72 -0.87
N PHE A 20 10.82 -31.76 0.10
CA PHE A 20 9.83 -30.74 0.47
C PHE A 20 10.41 -29.32 0.64
N LYS A 21 11.72 -29.18 0.80
CA LYS A 21 12.46 -27.91 0.91
C LYS A 21 12.61 -27.19 -0.43
N ASN A 22 12.58 -27.91 -1.55
CA ASN A 22 12.78 -27.37 -2.90
C ASN A 22 11.47 -26.87 -3.54
N SER A 23 10.30 -27.39 -3.12
CA SER A 23 9.01 -26.94 -3.67
C SER A 23 8.72 -25.48 -3.30
N LYS A 24 9.07 -25.05 -2.09
CA LYS A 24 8.94 -23.63 -1.66
C LYS A 24 9.87 -22.69 -2.45
N ARG A 25 11.07 -23.14 -2.82
CA ARG A 25 11.98 -22.36 -3.68
C ARG A 25 11.46 -22.29 -5.11
N ALA A 26 10.93 -23.37 -5.68
CA ALA A 26 10.38 -23.37 -7.03
C ALA A 26 9.15 -22.46 -7.15
N VAL A 27 8.22 -22.50 -6.20
CA VAL A 27 7.06 -21.59 -6.14
C VAL A 27 7.52 -20.14 -6.00
N PHE A 28 8.53 -19.86 -5.17
CA PHE A 28 9.05 -18.50 -5.00
C PHE A 28 9.75 -17.99 -6.27
N THR A 29 10.47 -18.85 -6.97
CA THR A 29 11.14 -18.55 -8.23
C THR A 29 10.12 -18.33 -9.35
N ALA A 30 9.09 -19.18 -9.45
CA ALA A 30 8.00 -19.03 -10.41
C ALA A 30 7.22 -17.73 -10.17
N LEU A 31 6.89 -17.40 -8.92
CA LEU A 31 6.25 -16.15 -8.55
C LEU A 31 7.13 -14.94 -8.90
N PHE A 32 8.42 -15.03 -8.67
CA PHE A 32 9.39 -13.98 -9.03
C PHE A 32 9.47 -13.76 -10.56
N PHE A 33 9.47 -14.83 -11.36
CA PHE A 33 9.43 -14.74 -12.82
C PHE A 33 8.11 -14.19 -13.34
N TYR A 34 6.98 -14.57 -12.73
CA TYR A 34 5.66 -14.06 -13.07
C TYR A 34 5.55 -12.54 -12.78
N ILE A 35 6.04 -12.10 -11.63
CA ILE A 35 6.10 -10.68 -11.26
C ILE A 35 7.04 -9.93 -12.23
N LYS A 36 8.18 -10.49 -12.59
CA LYS A 36 9.12 -9.87 -13.54
C LYS A 36 8.51 -9.73 -14.94
N SER A 37 7.78 -10.75 -15.41
CA SER A 37 7.06 -10.71 -16.69
C SER A 37 5.92 -9.69 -16.66
N PHE A 38 5.12 -9.66 -15.60
CA PHE A 38 4.08 -8.68 -15.36
C PHE A 38 4.63 -7.24 -15.32
N LEU A 39 5.74 -7.02 -14.63
CA LEU A 39 6.43 -5.73 -14.60
C LEU A 39 6.96 -5.29 -15.98
N ASN A 40 7.39 -6.23 -16.82
CA ASN A 40 7.80 -5.92 -18.18
C ASN A 40 6.62 -5.54 -19.09
N ILE A 41 5.46 -6.16 -18.88
CA ILE A 41 4.20 -5.80 -19.56
C ILE A 41 3.75 -4.40 -19.13
N LEU A 42 3.74 -4.14 -17.81
CA LEU A 42 3.42 -2.80 -17.26
C LEU A 42 4.39 -1.72 -17.79
N LYS A 43 5.67 -2.03 -17.92
CA LYS A 43 6.66 -1.10 -18.48
C LYS A 43 6.37 -0.71 -19.93
N LYS A 44 5.70 -1.58 -20.68
CA LYS A 44 5.24 -1.31 -22.06
C LYS A 44 4.00 -0.42 -22.09
N ILE A 45 3.14 -0.53 -21.07
CA ILE A 45 1.88 0.22 -20.94
C ILE A 45 2.11 1.61 -20.35
N VAL A 46 3.07 1.73 -19.40
CA VAL A 46 3.38 3.01 -18.72
C VAL A 46 4.22 3.89 -19.64
N ASN A 47 3.55 4.64 -20.49
CA ASN A 47 4.18 5.71 -21.28
C ASN A 47 4.10 7.05 -20.52
N LYS A 48 4.78 8.10 -21.06
CA LYS A 48 4.81 9.45 -20.50
C LYS A 48 3.39 10.01 -20.19
N ASN A 49 2.40 9.68 -21.02
CA ASN A 49 1.03 10.15 -20.90
C ASN A 49 0.30 9.49 -19.71
N PHE A 50 0.64 8.23 -19.39
CA PHE A 50 0.09 7.55 -18.23
C PHE A 50 0.62 8.15 -16.91
N ILE A 51 1.89 8.54 -16.87
CA ILE A 51 2.47 9.23 -15.71
C ILE A 51 1.80 10.59 -15.52
N ILE A 52 1.59 11.35 -16.60
CA ILE A 52 0.88 12.63 -16.56
C ILE A 52 -0.58 12.44 -16.10
N PHE A 53 -1.26 11.40 -16.58
CA PHE A 53 -2.62 11.06 -16.14
C PHE A 53 -2.65 10.73 -14.64
N LEU A 54 -1.69 9.93 -14.15
CA LEU A 54 -1.60 9.60 -12.73
C LEU A 54 -1.35 10.84 -11.85
N THR A 55 -0.43 11.72 -12.29
CA THR A 55 -0.18 12.98 -11.56
C THR A 55 -1.36 13.94 -11.61
N SER A 56 -2.11 13.98 -12.71
CA SER A 56 -3.32 14.80 -12.80
C SER A 56 -4.45 14.34 -11.87
N LEU A 57 -4.52 13.03 -11.57
CA LEU A 57 -5.49 12.47 -10.62
C LEU A 57 -5.27 12.98 -9.20
N PHE A 58 -4.03 13.34 -8.84
CA PHE A 58 -3.67 13.88 -7.52
C PHE A 58 -3.82 15.40 -7.40
N ILE A 59 -4.03 16.12 -8.52
CA ILE A 59 -4.18 17.59 -8.52
C ILE A 59 -5.63 18.01 -8.28
N TYR A 60 -6.60 17.13 -8.54
CA TYR A 60 -8.01 17.39 -8.27
C TYR A 60 -8.35 16.99 -6.84
N PRO A 61 -8.78 17.92 -5.96
CA PRO A 61 -9.35 17.54 -4.68
C PRO A 61 -10.67 16.81 -4.97
N LEU A 62 -10.67 15.50 -4.86
CA LEU A 62 -11.91 14.75 -4.78
C LEU A 62 -12.56 15.12 -3.44
N PRO A 63 -13.80 15.66 -3.46
CA PRO A 63 -14.53 15.85 -2.21
C PRO A 63 -14.57 14.50 -1.50
N SER A 64 -14.33 14.50 -0.20
CA SER A 64 -14.48 13.31 0.64
C SER A 64 -15.94 12.84 0.59
N LEU A 65 -16.24 11.94 -0.34
CA LEU A 65 -17.54 11.29 -0.49
C LEU A 65 -17.67 10.06 0.42
N ALA A 66 -16.78 9.93 1.42
CA ALA A 66 -16.73 8.76 2.29
C ALA A 66 -17.99 8.57 3.15
N HIS A 67 -18.86 9.58 3.26
CA HIS A 67 -19.99 9.56 4.21
C HIS A 67 -21.35 9.16 3.65
N ASP A 68 -21.50 8.83 2.34
CA ASP A 68 -22.83 8.69 1.76
C ASP A 68 -23.02 7.53 0.77
N ILE A 69 -22.45 6.37 1.03
CA ILE A 69 -22.85 5.15 0.30
C ILE A 69 -23.78 4.34 1.19
N THR A 70 -25.05 4.76 1.20
CA THR A 70 -26.14 4.09 1.87
C THR A 70 -26.40 2.69 1.31
N GLY A 71 -26.32 1.67 2.16
CA GLY A 71 -27.26 0.56 2.09
C GLY A 71 -26.75 -0.83 1.73
N LYS A 72 -25.46 -1.07 1.44
CA LYS A 72 -24.94 -2.44 1.25
C LYS A 72 -23.58 -2.60 1.88
N VAL A 73 -23.56 -2.68 3.17
CA VAL A 73 -22.33 -2.68 3.98
C VAL A 73 -21.75 -4.09 4.03
N GLY A 74 -20.72 -4.33 3.29
CA GLY A 74 -20.08 -5.63 3.23
C GLY A 74 -18.67 -5.59 2.59
N PHE A 75 -18.33 -6.65 1.91
CA PHE A 75 -17.01 -6.85 1.32
C PHE A 75 -16.57 -5.71 0.37
N TYR A 76 -17.47 -5.24 -0.51
CA TYR A 76 -17.15 -4.19 -1.49
C TYR A 76 -16.95 -2.83 -0.84
N ASP A 77 -17.66 -2.54 0.24
CA ASP A 77 -17.48 -1.30 1.00
C ASP A 77 -16.11 -1.31 1.68
N GLY A 78 -15.75 -2.41 2.31
CA GLY A 78 -14.41 -2.58 2.87
C GLY A 78 -13.31 -2.49 1.81
N LEU A 79 -13.51 -3.07 0.62
CA LEU A 79 -12.55 -3.05 -0.47
C LEU A 79 -12.28 -1.63 -1.01
N SER A 80 -13.34 -0.83 -1.16
CA SER A 80 -13.25 0.55 -1.69
C SER A 80 -12.85 1.57 -0.62
N HIS A 81 -13.11 1.29 0.65
CA HIS A 81 -12.91 2.21 1.76
C HIS A 81 -11.52 2.88 1.80
N PRO A 82 -10.39 2.15 1.68
CA PRO A 82 -9.07 2.78 1.71
C PRO A 82 -8.75 3.68 0.51
N VAL A 83 -9.60 3.68 -0.53
CA VAL A 83 -9.46 4.55 -1.71
C VAL A 83 -10.24 5.86 -1.54
N LEU A 84 -11.25 5.88 -0.68
CA LEU A 84 -12.17 7.01 -0.53
C LEU A 84 -11.57 8.16 0.28
N GLY A 85 -10.66 7.88 1.21
CA GLY A 85 -9.88 8.88 1.95
C GLY A 85 -8.54 9.16 1.25
N LEU A 86 -8.30 10.40 0.82
CA LEU A 86 -7.06 10.73 0.11
C LEU A 86 -5.82 10.58 0.99
N ASP A 87 -5.89 10.90 2.27
CA ASP A 87 -4.87 10.68 3.28
C ASP A 87 -4.51 9.19 3.44
N HIS A 88 -5.53 8.34 3.53
CA HIS A 88 -5.38 6.88 3.59
C HIS A 88 -4.77 6.32 2.31
N LEU A 89 -5.29 6.74 1.15
CA LEU A 89 -4.77 6.34 -0.16
C LEU A 89 -3.28 6.69 -0.29
N LEU A 90 -2.91 7.93 0.08
CA LEU A 90 -1.52 8.38 0.01
C LEU A 90 -0.61 7.61 0.96
N ALA A 91 -1.07 7.34 2.19
CA ALA A 91 -0.31 6.54 3.15
C ALA A 91 -0.06 5.11 2.63
N MET A 92 -1.09 4.42 2.12
CA MET A 92 -0.97 3.05 1.59
C MET A 92 0.01 2.97 0.42
N ILE A 93 -0.13 3.88 -0.57
CA ILE A 93 0.78 3.94 -1.71
C ILE A 93 2.21 4.27 -1.26
N SER A 94 2.38 5.19 -0.30
CA SER A 94 3.69 5.56 0.24
C SER A 94 4.42 4.39 0.88
N VAL A 95 3.73 3.57 1.67
CA VAL A 95 4.30 2.35 2.28
C VAL A 95 4.82 1.41 1.20
N GLY A 96 4.07 1.23 0.10
CA GLY A 96 4.51 0.43 -1.05
C GLY A 96 5.74 1.03 -1.74
N ILE A 97 5.74 2.33 -2.01
CA ILE A 97 6.89 3.04 -2.63
C ILE A 97 8.14 2.90 -1.78
N ILE A 98 8.05 3.15 -0.47
CA ILE A 98 9.17 3.06 0.47
C ILE A 98 9.73 1.64 0.51
N SER A 99 8.85 0.63 0.52
CA SER A 99 9.29 -0.76 0.51
C SER A 99 10.06 -1.12 -0.77
N ALA A 100 9.67 -0.55 -1.92
CA ALA A 100 10.38 -0.68 -3.18
C ALA A 100 11.72 0.07 -3.20
N GLN A 101 11.79 1.26 -2.60
CA GLN A 101 13.04 2.03 -2.47
C GLN A 101 14.08 1.27 -1.63
N ILE A 102 13.67 0.60 -0.56
CA ILE A 102 14.55 -0.20 0.30
C ILE A 102 14.94 -1.50 -0.40
N GLY A 103 13.98 -2.13 -1.07
CA GLY A 103 14.21 -3.35 -1.84
C GLY A 103 14.36 -4.62 -0.99
N GLY A 104 14.76 -5.71 -1.65
CA GLY A 104 14.99 -6.99 -1.01
C GLY A 104 13.78 -7.52 -0.23
N ARG A 105 13.99 -7.95 1.03
CA ARG A 105 12.91 -8.44 1.89
C ARG A 105 11.92 -7.36 2.31
N ALA A 106 12.34 -6.09 2.29
CA ALA A 106 11.50 -4.97 2.72
C ALA A 106 10.23 -4.84 1.85
N ILE A 107 10.28 -5.26 0.59
CA ILE A 107 9.14 -5.25 -0.35
C ILE A 107 7.92 -5.98 0.24
N TRP A 108 8.15 -7.03 1.03
CA TRP A 108 7.09 -7.82 1.65
C TRP A 108 6.91 -7.51 3.13
N THR A 109 8.03 -7.31 3.87
CA THR A 109 7.95 -7.16 5.33
C THR A 109 7.31 -5.84 5.75
N ILE A 110 7.58 -4.73 5.04
CA ILE A 110 7.04 -3.42 5.40
C ILE A 110 5.52 -3.36 5.17
N PRO A 111 4.97 -3.72 3.98
CA PRO A 111 3.53 -3.80 3.78
C PRO A 111 2.84 -4.79 4.73
N SER A 112 3.45 -5.95 4.99
CA SER A 112 2.87 -6.94 5.91
C SER A 112 2.76 -6.42 7.34
N ILE A 113 3.80 -5.72 7.84
CA ILE A 113 3.77 -5.10 9.17
C ILE A 113 2.61 -4.10 9.24
N PHE A 114 2.46 -3.24 8.22
CA PHE A 114 1.35 -2.29 8.17
C PHE A 114 0.00 -2.99 8.24
N VAL A 115 -0.27 -3.97 7.36
CA VAL A 115 -1.55 -4.69 7.31
C VAL A 115 -1.86 -5.43 8.60
N ILE A 116 -0.85 -6.07 9.22
CA ILE A 116 -1.03 -6.78 10.50
C ILE A 116 -1.40 -5.79 11.61
N LEU A 117 -0.66 -4.70 11.78
CA LEU A 117 -0.90 -3.73 12.83
C LEU A 117 -2.21 -2.95 12.57
N MET A 118 -2.54 -2.68 11.33
CA MET A 118 -3.81 -2.11 10.91
C MET A 118 -4.98 -3.05 11.26
N THR A 119 -4.85 -4.34 11.03
CA THR A 119 -5.89 -5.32 11.42
C THR A 119 -6.07 -5.36 12.93
N ILE A 120 -4.97 -5.36 13.70
CA ILE A 120 -5.02 -5.32 15.18
C ILE A 120 -5.66 -4.01 15.65
N GLY A 121 -5.25 -2.86 15.07
CA GLY A 121 -5.83 -1.55 15.37
C GLY A 121 -7.33 -1.49 15.04
N GLY A 122 -7.73 -2.09 13.90
CA GLY A 122 -9.13 -2.15 13.49
C GLY A 122 -10.02 -2.94 14.46
N LEU A 123 -9.54 -4.10 14.91
CA LEU A 123 -10.24 -4.89 15.93
C LEU A 123 -10.34 -4.12 17.24
N PHE A 124 -9.30 -3.40 17.63
CA PHE A 124 -9.32 -2.54 18.82
C PHE A 124 -10.29 -1.37 18.65
N GLY A 125 -10.21 -0.62 17.55
CA GLY A 125 -11.10 0.50 17.22
C GLY A 125 -12.58 0.07 17.20
N PHE A 126 -12.87 -1.07 16.58
CA PHE A 126 -14.23 -1.64 16.56
C PHE A 126 -14.80 -1.95 17.96
N SER A 127 -13.93 -2.25 18.92
CA SER A 127 -14.33 -2.52 20.30
C SER A 127 -14.58 -1.27 21.14
N LEU A 128 -14.20 -0.08 20.64
CA LEU A 128 -14.35 1.18 21.36
C LEU A 128 -15.77 1.74 21.18
N ILE A 129 -16.31 2.30 22.26
CA ILE A 129 -17.67 2.91 22.27
C ILE A 129 -17.61 4.40 21.91
N VAL A 130 -16.44 4.94 21.64
CA VAL A 130 -16.20 6.38 21.43
C VAL A 130 -16.26 6.70 19.93
N GLN A 131 -17.02 7.74 19.56
CA GLN A 131 -17.26 8.09 18.15
C GLN A 131 -16.16 8.94 17.49
N GLU A 132 -15.32 9.63 18.26
CA GLU A 132 -14.27 10.48 17.71
C GLU A 132 -12.99 10.39 18.56
N PHE A 133 -11.88 10.08 17.87
CA PHE A 133 -10.54 10.12 18.43
C PHE A 133 -9.69 11.14 17.66
N TYR A 134 -9.79 12.39 18.04
CA TYR A 134 -8.98 13.49 17.50
C TYR A 134 -7.48 13.15 17.40
N PHE A 135 -6.98 12.40 18.39
CA PHE A 135 -5.59 11.93 18.39
C PHE A 135 -5.26 10.93 17.28
N VAL A 136 -6.24 10.13 16.83
CA VAL A 136 -6.08 9.18 15.75
C VAL A 136 -5.96 9.90 14.41
N GLU A 137 -6.78 10.92 14.17
CA GLU A 137 -6.72 11.74 12.96
C GLU A 137 -5.38 12.46 12.84
N ILE A 138 -4.88 13.04 13.93
CA ILE A 138 -3.54 13.63 13.98
C ILE A 138 -2.49 12.58 13.60
N GLY A 139 -2.59 11.35 14.12
CA GLY A 139 -1.68 10.25 13.79
C GLY A 139 -1.68 9.88 12.31
N ILE A 140 -2.87 9.85 11.69
CA ILE A 140 -3.04 9.58 10.25
C ILE A 140 -2.39 10.68 9.42
N VAL A 141 -2.73 11.94 9.69
CA VAL A 141 -2.15 13.09 8.97
C VAL A 141 -0.63 13.15 9.13
N PHE A 142 -0.14 12.88 10.34
CA PHE A 142 1.29 12.83 10.61
C PHE A 142 1.98 11.70 9.83
N SER A 143 1.28 10.58 9.60
CA SER A 143 1.79 9.50 8.76
C SER A 143 2.04 9.96 7.32
N VAL A 144 1.11 10.73 6.72
CA VAL A 144 1.25 11.25 5.35
C VAL A 144 2.48 12.16 5.25
N ILE A 145 2.68 13.04 6.24
CA ILE A 145 3.84 13.93 6.30
C ILE A 145 5.14 13.12 6.36
N LEU A 146 5.26 12.20 7.33
CA LEU A 146 6.49 11.44 7.53
C LEU A 146 6.79 10.49 6.37
N LEU A 147 5.79 9.79 5.86
CA LEU A 147 5.98 8.89 4.70
C LEU A 147 6.39 9.68 3.46
N GLY A 148 5.81 10.87 3.24
CA GLY A 148 6.22 11.78 2.16
C GLY A 148 7.68 12.22 2.30
N ILE A 149 8.13 12.59 3.50
CA ILE A 149 9.52 12.92 3.79
C ILE A 149 10.43 11.72 3.50
N VAL A 150 10.07 10.51 3.97
CA VAL A 150 10.86 9.28 3.75
C VAL A 150 11.04 9.01 2.26
N ILE A 151 10.00 9.16 1.45
CA ILE A 151 10.09 9.01 -0.02
C ILE A 151 11.09 10.02 -0.62
N SER A 152 11.10 11.24 -0.10
CA SER A 152 11.92 12.34 -0.64
C SER A 152 13.40 12.20 -0.37
N ILE A 153 13.80 11.66 0.80
CA ILE A 153 15.20 11.68 1.29
C ILE A 153 16.01 10.43 0.96
N GLU A 154 15.45 9.48 0.22
CA GLU A 154 16.13 8.30 -0.31
C GLU A 154 16.95 7.50 0.72
N ASN A 155 16.44 6.38 1.20
CA ASN A 155 17.15 5.32 1.97
C ASN A 155 18.19 5.75 3.02
N LYS A 156 18.14 7.00 3.51
CA LYS A 156 19.02 7.50 4.56
C LYS A 156 18.56 7.10 5.96
N ILE A 157 17.34 6.58 6.05
CA ILE A 157 16.73 6.16 7.32
C ILE A 157 16.94 4.65 7.50
N PRO A 158 17.38 4.20 8.68
CA PRO A 158 17.52 2.77 8.97
C PRO A 158 16.19 2.04 8.79
N THR A 159 16.20 0.93 8.06
CA THR A 159 14.98 0.13 7.76
C THR A 159 14.20 -0.24 9.03
N LYS A 160 14.89 -0.54 10.14
CA LYS A 160 14.24 -0.84 11.42
C LYS A 160 13.39 0.34 11.93
N LEU A 161 13.88 1.57 11.78
CA LEU A 161 13.14 2.77 12.18
C LEU A 161 11.92 2.99 11.30
N ILE A 162 12.05 2.76 9.99
CA ILE A 162 10.91 2.79 9.05
C ILE A 162 9.86 1.75 9.44
N MET A 163 10.28 0.53 9.81
CA MET A 163 9.36 -0.51 10.25
C MET A 163 8.59 -0.09 11.52
N VAL A 164 9.24 0.58 12.47
CA VAL A 164 8.58 1.10 13.67
C VAL A 164 7.55 2.17 13.31
N PHE A 165 7.88 3.13 12.45
CA PHE A 165 6.94 4.14 11.98
C PHE A 165 5.74 3.51 11.26
N VAL A 166 6.02 2.60 10.32
CA VAL A 166 4.97 1.91 9.55
C VAL A 166 4.06 1.07 10.46
N ALA A 167 4.62 0.42 11.48
CA ALA A 167 3.86 -0.32 12.48
C ALA A 167 2.92 0.61 13.27
N THR A 168 3.45 1.73 13.76
CA THR A 168 2.70 2.75 14.52
C THR A 168 1.58 3.34 13.66
N PHE A 169 1.88 3.71 12.42
CA PHE A 169 0.87 4.27 11.51
C PHE A 169 -0.18 3.25 11.10
N GLY A 170 0.22 2.00 10.86
CA GLY A 170 -0.72 0.92 10.63
C GLY A 170 -1.72 0.78 11.77
N LEU A 171 -1.25 0.88 13.02
CA LEU A 171 -2.13 0.83 14.19
C LEU A 171 -3.15 1.99 14.20
N PHE A 172 -2.70 3.24 13.97
CA PHE A 172 -3.59 4.41 13.92
C PHE A 172 -4.63 4.29 12.81
N HIS A 173 -4.21 3.92 11.58
CA HIS A 173 -5.12 3.69 10.47
C HIS A 173 -6.13 2.60 10.79
N GLY A 174 -5.70 1.52 11.45
CA GLY A 174 -6.59 0.45 11.88
C GLY A 174 -7.63 0.95 12.87
N ILE A 175 -7.21 1.69 13.91
CA ILE A 175 -8.14 2.23 14.91
C ILE A 175 -9.20 3.13 14.25
N ALA A 176 -8.78 4.05 13.37
CA ALA A 176 -9.70 4.90 12.62
C ALA A 176 -10.76 4.09 11.88
N HIS A 177 -10.32 3.13 11.08
CA HIS A 177 -11.25 2.31 10.29
C HIS A 177 -12.12 1.39 11.15
N GLY A 178 -11.62 0.94 12.29
CA GLY A 178 -12.42 0.19 13.25
C GLY A 178 -13.56 1.01 13.85
N LEU A 179 -13.35 2.31 14.07
CA LEU A 179 -14.36 3.26 14.52
C LEU A 179 -15.41 3.58 13.44
N GLU A 180 -15.01 3.51 12.17
CA GLU A 180 -15.85 3.84 11.00
C GLU A 180 -16.67 2.66 10.48
N VAL A 181 -16.50 1.45 11.02
CA VAL A 181 -17.30 0.28 10.60
C VAL A 181 -18.78 0.55 10.86
N PRO A 182 -19.62 0.60 9.79
CA PRO A 182 -21.04 0.89 9.95
C PRO A 182 -21.75 -0.19 10.79
N ALA A 183 -22.63 0.19 11.67
CA ALA A 183 -23.37 -0.72 12.56
C ALA A 183 -24.21 -1.79 11.81
N ALA A 184 -24.59 -1.52 10.54
CA ALA A 184 -25.33 -2.45 9.69
C ALA A 184 -24.43 -3.40 8.89
N ALA A 185 -23.09 -3.28 9.02
CA ALA A 185 -22.14 -4.08 8.28
C ALA A 185 -21.99 -5.49 8.83
N ASN A 186 -21.70 -6.44 7.93
CA ASN A 186 -21.01 -7.66 8.34
C ASN A 186 -19.52 -7.33 8.61
N PRO A 187 -19.05 -7.24 9.84
CA PRO A 187 -17.70 -6.75 10.15
C PRO A 187 -16.61 -7.61 9.55
N ILE A 188 -16.85 -8.93 9.45
CA ILE A 188 -15.86 -9.87 8.91
C ILE A 188 -15.66 -9.62 7.40
N LEU A 189 -16.75 -9.47 6.64
CA LEU A 189 -16.67 -9.19 5.21
C LEU A 189 -16.06 -7.81 4.95
N PHE A 190 -16.41 -6.80 5.74
CA PHE A 190 -15.81 -5.48 5.65
C PHE A 190 -14.29 -5.53 5.89
N ILE A 191 -13.84 -6.17 6.98
CA ILE A 191 -12.42 -6.32 7.31
C ILE A 191 -11.67 -7.08 6.20
N LEU A 192 -12.25 -8.15 5.64
CA LEU A 192 -11.64 -8.90 4.55
C LEU A 192 -11.48 -8.04 3.29
N GLY A 193 -12.53 -7.32 2.90
CA GLY A 193 -12.47 -6.38 1.77
C GLY A 193 -11.40 -5.31 1.99
N PHE A 194 -11.36 -4.73 3.19
CA PHE A 194 -10.42 -3.70 3.57
C PHE A 194 -8.95 -4.18 3.52
N ILE A 195 -8.66 -5.36 4.05
CA ILE A 195 -7.32 -5.98 3.98
C ILE A 195 -6.89 -6.17 2.52
N ILE A 196 -7.79 -6.67 1.67
CA ILE A 196 -7.50 -6.90 0.25
C ILE A 196 -7.26 -5.56 -0.46
N GLY A 197 -8.11 -4.55 -0.24
CA GLY A 197 -7.96 -3.21 -0.81
C GLY A 197 -6.64 -2.56 -0.42
N THR A 198 -6.33 -2.55 0.86
CA THR A 198 -5.05 -2.02 1.38
C THR A 198 -3.84 -2.76 0.81
N THR A 199 -3.90 -4.10 0.76
CA THR A 199 -2.82 -4.90 0.17
C THR A 199 -2.63 -4.56 -1.32
N ALA A 200 -3.71 -4.39 -2.07
CA ALA A 200 -3.65 -4.00 -3.47
C ALA A 200 -3.00 -2.61 -3.65
N LEU A 201 -3.33 -1.64 -2.80
CA LEU A 201 -2.71 -0.31 -2.81
C LEU A 201 -1.21 -0.35 -2.47
N HIS A 202 -0.81 -1.17 -1.50
CA HIS A 202 0.61 -1.38 -1.21
C HIS A 202 1.35 -1.97 -2.41
N LEU A 203 0.79 -3.01 -3.05
CA LEU A 203 1.39 -3.61 -4.25
C LEU A 203 1.47 -2.62 -5.41
N PHE A 204 0.45 -1.78 -5.59
CA PHE A 204 0.46 -0.70 -6.55
C PHE A 204 1.59 0.30 -6.27
N GLY A 205 1.76 0.72 -5.01
CA GLY A 205 2.88 1.54 -4.56
C GLY A 205 4.25 0.90 -4.80
N VAL A 206 4.40 -0.41 -4.56
CA VAL A 206 5.63 -1.17 -4.88
C VAL A 206 5.93 -1.10 -6.37
N ILE A 207 4.93 -1.30 -7.22
CA ILE A 207 5.09 -1.24 -8.68
C ILE A 207 5.54 0.15 -9.11
N ILE A 208 4.88 1.20 -8.65
CA ILE A 208 5.25 2.60 -8.93
C ILE A 208 6.68 2.87 -8.47
N GLY A 209 7.01 2.55 -7.23
CA GLY A 209 8.34 2.74 -6.68
C GLY A 209 9.41 2.04 -7.52
N HIS A 210 9.19 0.75 -7.83
CA HIS A 210 10.12 -0.03 -8.64
C HIS A 210 10.31 0.52 -10.06
N LEU A 211 9.28 1.10 -10.67
CA LEU A 211 9.39 1.72 -11.99
C LEU A 211 10.14 3.04 -11.94
N LEU A 212 9.91 3.85 -10.89
CA LEU A 212 10.44 5.21 -10.81
C LEU A 212 11.88 5.29 -10.30
N ILE A 213 12.39 4.31 -9.56
CA ILE A 213 13.77 4.30 -9.08
C ILE A 213 14.81 3.90 -10.15
N LYS A 214 14.39 3.56 -11.40
CA LYS A 214 15.27 2.99 -12.42
C LYS A 214 16.18 3.98 -13.12
N ASN A 215 15.83 5.25 -13.17
CA ASN A 215 16.66 6.28 -13.80
C ASN A 215 16.57 7.62 -13.03
N ASN A 216 17.56 8.49 -13.21
CA ASN A 216 17.70 9.73 -12.46
C ASN A 216 16.50 10.67 -12.60
N LEU A 217 15.89 10.77 -13.79
CA LEU A 217 14.76 11.66 -14.03
C LEU A 217 13.52 11.19 -13.26
N THR A 218 13.19 9.90 -13.36
CA THR A 218 12.03 9.33 -12.65
C THR A 218 12.25 9.28 -11.14
N LEU A 219 13.50 9.15 -10.68
CA LEU A 219 13.83 9.26 -9.26
C LEU A 219 13.59 10.68 -8.73
N ILE A 220 13.93 11.71 -9.49
CA ILE A 220 13.61 13.10 -9.12
C ILE A 220 12.08 13.29 -9.04
N LEU A 221 11.33 12.78 -10.01
CA LEU A 221 9.86 12.83 -9.97
C LEU A 221 9.30 12.12 -8.73
N LEU A 222 9.85 10.97 -8.36
CA LEU A 222 9.45 10.24 -7.16
C LEU A 222 9.70 11.06 -5.88
N ARG A 223 10.85 11.73 -5.78
CA ARG A 223 11.17 12.61 -4.66
C ARG A 223 10.23 13.81 -4.58
N LEU A 224 9.93 14.43 -5.72
CA LEU A 224 8.96 15.53 -5.79
C LEU A 224 7.55 15.07 -5.37
N THR A 225 7.15 13.85 -5.74
CA THR A 225 5.90 13.24 -5.26
C THR A 225 5.90 13.12 -3.74
N GLY A 226 7.00 12.66 -3.13
CA GLY A 226 7.14 12.59 -1.68
C GLY A 226 7.02 13.97 -1.01
N VAL A 227 7.66 15.00 -1.58
CA VAL A 227 7.52 16.39 -1.10
C VAL A 227 6.06 16.86 -1.19
N SER A 228 5.37 16.55 -2.31
CA SER A 228 3.96 16.91 -2.48
C SER A 228 3.07 16.24 -1.44
N PHE A 229 3.34 14.98 -1.09
CA PHE A 229 2.61 14.26 -0.04
C PHE A 229 2.83 14.91 1.33
N ALA A 230 4.08 15.27 1.66
CA ALA A 230 4.39 15.95 2.91
C ALA A 230 3.69 17.32 3.01
N ILE A 231 3.69 18.12 1.93
CA ILE A 231 2.99 19.41 1.87
C ILE A 231 1.48 19.19 2.05
N TYR A 232 0.91 18.20 1.38
CA TYR A 232 -0.51 17.88 1.53
C TYR A 232 -0.86 17.47 2.96
N GLY A 233 -0.02 16.66 3.60
CA GLY A 233 -0.20 16.30 5.01
C GLY A 233 -0.12 17.53 5.94
N ILE A 234 0.79 18.49 5.67
CA ILE A 234 0.83 19.76 6.43
C ILE A 234 -0.46 20.57 6.21
N TYR A 235 -0.97 20.59 4.99
CA TYR A 235 -2.26 21.22 4.70
C TYR A 235 -3.40 20.56 5.50
N LEU A 236 -3.49 19.24 5.50
CA LEU A 236 -4.49 18.52 6.29
C LEU A 236 -4.35 18.83 7.79
N LEU A 237 -3.12 18.86 8.31
CA LEU A 237 -2.87 19.22 9.71
C LEU A 237 -3.41 20.60 10.05
N SER A 238 -3.29 21.57 9.13
CA SER A 238 -3.83 22.93 9.32
C SER A 238 -5.37 22.99 9.32
N GLN A 239 -6.06 21.97 8.85
CA GLN A 239 -7.53 21.89 8.87
C GLN A 239 -8.05 21.31 10.18
N ILE A 240 -7.19 20.63 10.94
CA ILE A 240 -7.55 20.05 12.24
C ILE A 240 -7.53 21.12 13.35
N PHE A 241 -6.70 22.15 13.20
CA PHE A 241 -6.55 23.27 14.16
C PHE A 241 -7.16 24.56 13.63
#